data_822f60e3e45207acf313554e0b7c9b8c
#
_entry.id   822f60e3e45207acf313554e0b7c9b8c
#
_cell.length_a   1.000
_cell.length_b   1.000
_cell.length_c   1.000
_cell.angle_alpha   90.00
_cell.angle_beta   90.00
_cell.angle_gamma   90.00
#
_symmetry.space_group_name_H-M   'P 1'
#
loop_
_entity.id
_entity.type
_entity.pdbx_description
1 polymer ?
#
loop_
_entity_poly.entity_id
_entity_poly.type
_entity_poly.pdbx_seq_one_letter_code
_entity_poly.pdbx_strand_id
1 'polypeptide(L)'
;MEGPRPMSQVSTEPDLLYTEEEEALRAAVRDLLTDRCAAADVITRTESGTPHDAELWKALSEGMGLAGLLVPEDQGGQGATHREAAVVLEELGRAVAPVPYLTSAVVATEALLACEGPAAAELLAALASGRTVGVLAVALNVGPGAAHQSLRLENGSLHGELTGIADAAAADVLLVPAEDGGLYAVDADAVTIVPQVSLDQTRPLARVTFDSAPARQLTADAPGAVRRALRAGAGLLASEQLGLADHSLTETVRYLKERKQFNRPVGGFQALKHRLAQVWLEVVNTRAAARNAADALATASADGDVAVAVAQAYAAPVAVHAAEEALQLHGGIGMTWEHPAHLYLKRAKADSIAYGTAGAHREALAELVDLQAP
;
A
#
# COMPACT_ATOMS: atom_id res chain seq x y z
N MET A 1 55.84 -2.08 10.86
CA MET A 1 54.91 -2.67 9.88
C MET A 1 53.58 -2.89 10.59
N GLU A 2 52.68 -1.92 10.48
CA GLU A 2 51.32 -2.07 11.00
C GLU A 2 50.52 -2.93 10.02
N GLY A 3 49.96 -4.02 10.51
CA GLY A 3 49.07 -4.89 9.73
C GLY A 3 47.77 -4.18 9.34
N PRO A 4 47.09 -4.61 8.26
CA PRO A 4 45.85 -4.00 7.83
C PRO A 4 44.77 -4.13 8.91
N ARG A 5 44.07 -3.01 9.22
CA ARG A 5 42.89 -3.00 10.10
C ARG A 5 41.84 -3.95 9.54
N PRO A 6 41.17 -4.77 10.38
CA PRO A 6 40.07 -5.57 9.91
C PRO A 6 38.97 -4.65 9.37
N MET A 7 38.48 -4.97 8.15
CA MET A 7 37.29 -4.36 7.60
C MET A 7 36.14 -4.52 8.61
N SER A 8 35.51 -3.43 9.00
CA SER A 8 34.29 -3.43 9.82
C SER A 8 33.30 -4.39 9.19
N GLN A 9 32.88 -5.41 9.90
CA GLN A 9 31.75 -6.23 9.53
C GLN A 9 30.55 -5.28 9.38
N VAL A 10 29.98 -5.21 8.19
CA VAL A 10 28.71 -4.54 7.95
C VAL A 10 27.70 -5.21 8.89
N SER A 11 27.12 -4.44 9.77
CA SER A 11 26.08 -4.93 10.66
C SER A 11 24.97 -5.54 9.83
N THR A 12 24.62 -6.80 10.10
CA THR A 12 23.49 -7.49 9.45
C THR A 12 22.16 -7.14 10.11
N GLU A 13 22.18 -6.28 11.13
CA GLU A 13 20.97 -5.80 11.80
C GLU A 13 20.30 -4.72 10.96
N PRO A 14 18.96 -4.77 10.79
CA PRO A 14 18.22 -3.79 10.02
C PRO A 14 18.30 -2.41 10.69
N ASP A 15 18.56 -1.37 9.90
CA ASP A 15 18.46 0.00 10.36
C ASP A 15 17.00 0.47 10.26
N LEU A 16 16.33 0.56 11.39
CA LEU A 16 14.93 0.97 11.49
C LEU A 16 14.75 2.49 11.61
N LEU A 17 15.83 3.26 11.60
CA LEU A 17 15.78 4.73 11.57
C LEU A 17 15.76 5.21 10.12
N TYR A 18 15.09 6.32 9.88
CA TYR A 18 15.16 6.99 8.59
C TYR A 18 16.46 7.78 8.45
N THR A 19 17.04 7.74 7.25
CA THR A 19 18.16 8.59 6.87
C THR A 19 17.73 10.05 6.75
N GLU A 20 18.68 10.95 6.58
CA GLU A 20 18.37 12.38 6.33
C GLU A 20 17.59 12.56 5.02
N GLU A 21 17.91 11.78 3.99
CA GLU A 21 17.21 11.78 2.70
C GLU A 21 15.78 11.27 2.83
N GLU A 22 15.56 10.15 3.55
CA GLU A 22 14.23 9.61 3.82
C GLU A 22 13.36 10.58 4.64
N GLU A 23 13.94 11.27 5.64
CA GLU A 23 13.23 12.32 6.40
C GLU A 23 12.94 13.58 5.54
N ALA A 24 13.82 13.95 4.63
CA ALA A 24 13.58 15.04 3.69
C ALA A 24 12.45 14.68 2.70
N LEU A 25 12.46 13.45 2.16
CA LEU A 25 11.37 12.92 1.32
C LEU A 25 10.04 12.95 2.08
N ARG A 26 10.04 12.44 3.31
CA ARG A 26 8.88 12.44 4.19
C ARG A 26 8.30 13.83 4.40
N ALA A 27 9.15 14.81 4.69
CA ALA A 27 8.72 16.19 4.88
C ALA A 27 8.10 16.76 3.59
N ALA A 28 8.74 16.55 2.44
CA ALA A 28 8.25 17.06 1.15
C ALA A 28 6.89 16.44 0.75
N VAL A 29 6.71 15.12 0.94
CA VAL A 29 5.43 14.44 0.69
C VAL A 29 4.35 14.95 1.64
N ARG A 30 4.68 15.09 2.93
CA ARG A 30 3.75 15.61 3.94
C ARG A 30 3.29 17.02 3.63
N ASP A 31 4.21 17.92 3.23
CA ASP A 31 3.88 19.28 2.88
C ASP A 31 2.94 19.33 1.68
N LEU A 32 3.22 18.56 0.62
CA LEU A 32 2.33 18.45 -0.53
C LEU A 32 0.93 17.95 -0.16
N LEU A 33 0.84 16.90 0.67
CA LEU A 33 -0.44 16.33 1.10
C LEU A 33 -1.21 17.28 2.02
N THR A 34 -0.51 18.01 2.89
CA THR A 34 -1.13 19.05 3.73
C THR A 34 -1.76 20.16 2.91
N ASP A 35 -1.10 20.53 1.80
CA ASP A 35 -1.56 21.60 0.90
C ASP A 35 -2.69 21.14 -0.05
N ARG A 36 -2.67 19.86 -0.50
CA ARG A 36 -3.53 19.40 -1.60
C ARG A 36 -4.47 18.25 -1.29
N CYS A 37 -4.41 17.66 -0.08
CA CYS A 37 -5.22 16.51 0.29
C CYS A 37 -5.98 16.77 1.61
N ALA A 38 -6.74 17.86 1.67
CA ALA A 38 -7.53 18.16 2.85
C ALA A 38 -8.63 17.09 3.04
N ALA A 39 -8.84 16.64 4.28
CA ALA A 39 -9.81 15.58 4.58
C ALA A 39 -11.24 15.88 4.11
N ALA A 40 -11.65 17.15 4.12
CA ALA A 40 -12.96 17.59 3.61
C ALA A 40 -13.09 17.35 2.09
N ASP A 41 -12.00 17.56 1.34
CA ASP A 41 -11.98 17.33 -0.11
C ASP A 41 -12.01 15.83 -0.41
N VAL A 42 -11.32 15.01 0.39
CA VAL A 42 -11.38 13.55 0.30
C VAL A 42 -12.80 13.05 0.55
N ILE A 43 -13.51 13.56 1.58
CA ILE A 43 -14.93 13.23 1.85
C ILE A 43 -15.77 13.55 0.61
N THR A 44 -15.70 14.78 0.10
CA THR A 44 -16.45 15.22 -1.08
C THR A 44 -16.17 14.34 -2.30
N ARG A 45 -14.92 13.97 -2.50
CA ARG A 45 -14.49 13.11 -3.60
C ARG A 45 -15.05 11.70 -3.49
N THR A 46 -15.08 11.10 -2.30
CA THR A 46 -15.66 9.77 -2.08
C THR A 46 -17.16 9.70 -2.34
N GLU A 47 -17.86 10.84 -2.27
CA GLU A 47 -19.28 10.96 -2.61
C GLU A 47 -19.51 11.24 -4.11
N SER A 48 -18.45 11.53 -4.87
CA SER A 48 -18.50 11.77 -6.30
C SER A 48 -18.40 10.47 -7.10
N GLY A 49 -18.68 10.54 -8.40
CA GLY A 49 -18.46 9.43 -9.32
C GLY A 49 -16.98 9.19 -9.70
N THR A 50 -16.06 10.05 -9.24
CA THR A 50 -14.63 10.02 -9.58
C THR A 50 -13.79 10.07 -8.30
N PRO A 51 -13.67 8.93 -7.58
CA PRO A 51 -13.01 8.90 -6.28
C PRO A 51 -11.50 9.17 -6.32
N HIS A 52 -10.81 8.84 -7.44
CA HIS A 52 -9.39 9.13 -7.60
C HIS A 52 -9.11 10.61 -7.78
N ASP A 53 -8.01 11.07 -7.17
CA ASP A 53 -7.50 12.43 -7.34
C ASP A 53 -6.39 12.46 -8.40
N ALA A 54 -6.77 12.71 -9.66
CA ALA A 54 -5.82 12.74 -10.77
C ALA A 54 -4.82 13.90 -10.68
N GLU A 55 -5.21 15.05 -10.13
CA GLU A 55 -4.32 16.20 -9.97
C GLU A 55 -3.29 15.94 -8.85
N LEU A 56 -3.73 15.35 -7.73
CA LEU A 56 -2.83 14.92 -6.68
C LEU A 56 -1.88 13.83 -7.18
N TRP A 57 -2.40 12.84 -7.91
CA TRP A 57 -1.58 11.81 -8.54
C TRP A 57 -0.50 12.42 -9.43
N LYS A 58 -0.87 13.32 -10.31
CA LYS A 58 0.07 14.03 -11.20
C LYS A 58 1.13 14.80 -10.41
N ALA A 59 0.77 15.47 -9.32
CA ALA A 59 1.72 16.19 -8.48
C ALA A 59 2.74 15.26 -7.80
N LEU A 60 2.28 14.10 -7.31
CA LEU A 60 3.14 13.09 -6.71
C LEU A 60 4.00 12.37 -7.74
N SER A 61 3.39 11.91 -8.84
CA SER A 61 4.04 11.05 -9.82
C SER A 61 4.98 11.82 -10.74
N GLU A 62 4.47 12.83 -11.47
CA GLU A 62 5.27 13.64 -12.41
C GLU A 62 6.03 14.76 -11.70
N GLY A 63 5.37 15.44 -10.74
CA GLY A 63 5.95 16.59 -10.05
C GLY A 63 7.10 16.24 -9.11
N MET A 64 6.99 15.13 -8.37
CA MET A 64 8.00 14.64 -7.42
C MET A 64 8.74 13.38 -7.91
N GLY A 65 8.34 12.77 -9.03
CA GLY A 65 8.95 11.55 -9.55
C GLY A 65 8.63 10.27 -8.75
N LEU A 66 7.62 10.29 -7.88
CA LEU A 66 7.39 9.19 -6.93
C LEU A 66 6.86 7.91 -7.58
N ALA A 67 6.27 7.99 -8.78
CA ALA A 67 5.85 6.80 -9.53
C ALA A 67 7.03 5.92 -9.96
N GLY A 68 8.21 6.53 -10.15
CA GLY A 68 9.41 5.85 -10.60
C GLY A 68 10.39 5.45 -9.50
N LEU A 69 10.04 5.57 -8.21
CA LEU A 69 11.00 5.30 -7.12
C LEU A 69 11.63 3.91 -7.22
N LEU A 70 10.83 2.86 -7.41
CA LEU A 70 11.29 1.47 -7.47
C LEU A 70 11.88 1.06 -8.83
N VAL A 71 11.77 1.91 -9.84
CA VAL A 71 12.28 1.61 -11.18
C VAL A 71 13.74 2.01 -11.28
N PRO A 72 14.63 1.13 -11.79
CA PRO A 72 16.05 1.44 -12.01
C PRO A 72 16.25 2.69 -12.87
N GLU A 73 17.35 3.43 -12.62
CA GLU A 73 17.67 4.66 -13.36
C GLU A 73 17.86 4.42 -14.86
N ASP A 74 18.49 3.31 -15.23
CA ASP A 74 18.71 2.91 -16.63
C ASP A 74 17.42 2.52 -17.36
N GLN A 75 16.31 2.35 -16.62
CA GLN A 75 14.97 2.09 -17.14
C GLN A 75 14.01 3.30 -16.96
N GLY A 76 14.57 4.46 -16.65
CA GLY A 76 13.84 5.73 -16.57
C GLY A 76 13.23 6.05 -15.21
N GLY A 77 13.58 5.32 -14.15
CA GLY A 77 13.16 5.56 -12.78
C GLY A 77 14.15 6.34 -11.93
N GLN A 78 13.98 6.27 -10.61
CA GLN A 78 14.81 6.96 -9.61
C GLN A 78 15.85 6.05 -8.95
N GLY A 79 15.78 4.72 -9.16
CA GLY A 79 16.67 3.76 -8.54
C GLY A 79 16.65 3.73 -7.01
N ALA A 80 15.56 4.21 -6.41
CA ALA A 80 15.35 4.17 -4.98
C ALA A 80 14.93 2.76 -4.51
N THR A 81 14.74 2.59 -3.21
CA THR A 81 14.43 1.29 -2.62
C THR A 81 13.00 1.23 -2.07
N HIS A 82 12.63 0.07 -1.53
CA HIS A 82 11.37 -0.10 -0.83
C HIS A 82 11.27 0.77 0.45
N ARG A 83 12.40 1.27 0.99
CA ARG A 83 12.40 2.16 2.16
C ARG A 83 11.81 3.52 1.81
N GLU A 84 12.20 4.12 0.69
CA GLU A 84 11.64 5.39 0.21
C GLU A 84 10.16 5.23 -0.18
N ALA A 85 9.79 4.12 -0.83
CA ALA A 85 8.40 3.83 -1.14
C ALA A 85 7.54 3.66 0.14
N ALA A 86 8.10 3.08 1.20
CA ALA A 86 7.46 2.96 2.52
C ALA A 86 7.22 4.32 3.16
N VAL A 87 8.19 5.25 3.06
CA VAL A 87 8.04 6.64 3.53
C VAL A 87 6.86 7.32 2.84
N VAL A 88 6.76 7.19 1.51
CA VAL A 88 5.63 7.75 0.74
C VAL A 88 4.31 7.16 1.21
N LEU A 89 4.22 5.83 1.35
CA LEU A 89 2.99 5.16 1.79
C LEU A 89 2.59 5.52 3.23
N GLU A 90 3.54 5.72 4.14
CA GLU A 90 3.25 6.21 5.50
C GLU A 90 2.53 7.57 5.44
N GLU A 91 2.99 8.51 4.61
CA GLU A 91 2.37 9.83 4.46
C GLU A 91 1.04 9.76 3.70
N LEU A 92 0.92 8.92 2.66
CA LEU A 92 -0.34 8.70 1.96
C LEU A 92 -1.41 8.11 2.88
N GLY A 93 -1.02 7.17 3.77
CA GLY A 93 -1.89 6.63 4.81
C GLY A 93 -2.35 7.70 5.81
N ARG A 94 -1.45 8.57 6.26
CA ARG A 94 -1.80 9.72 7.13
C ARG A 94 -2.84 10.64 6.52
N ALA A 95 -2.86 10.80 5.21
CA ALA A 95 -3.80 11.65 4.48
C ALA A 95 -5.02 10.89 3.93
N VAL A 96 -5.05 9.56 4.00
CA VAL A 96 -6.03 8.70 3.30
C VAL A 96 -6.15 9.10 1.84
N ALA A 97 -4.98 9.34 1.20
CA ALA A 97 -4.92 9.91 -0.15
C ALA A 97 -5.54 8.97 -1.19
N PRO A 98 -6.50 9.45 -2.02
CA PRO A 98 -7.17 8.63 -3.02
C PRO A 98 -6.39 8.60 -4.34
N VAL A 99 -5.18 8.03 -4.31
CA VAL A 99 -4.27 7.91 -5.46
C VAL A 99 -3.80 6.47 -5.63
N PRO A 100 -3.54 6.00 -6.87
CA PRO A 100 -3.20 4.61 -7.16
C PRO A 100 -1.69 4.30 -6.90
N TYR A 101 -1.10 4.87 -5.84
CA TYR A 101 0.32 4.70 -5.57
C TYR A 101 0.68 3.25 -5.24
N LEU A 102 -0.03 2.62 -4.30
CA LEU A 102 0.24 1.24 -3.90
C LEU A 102 0.01 0.26 -5.06
N THR A 103 -1.05 0.45 -5.84
CA THR A 103 -1.42 -0.46 -6.93
C THR A 103 -0.56 -0.27 -8.16
N SER A 104 -0.16 0.95 -8.50
CA SER A 104 0.62 1.26 -9.70
C SER A 104 2.13 1.35 -9.40
N ALA A 105 2.55 2.31 -8.56
CA ALA A 105 3.98 2.56 -8.32
C ALA A 105 4.66 1.44 -7.52
N VAL A 106 3.90 0.58 -6.81
CA VAL A 106 4.45 -0.57 -6.10
C VAL A 106 4.07 -1.87 -6.82
N VAL A 107 2.81 -2.28 -6.77
CA VAL A 107 2.40 -3.64 -7.15
C VAL A 107 2.59 -3.89 -8.64
N ALA A 108 2.10 -3.00 -9.51
CA ALA A 108 2.28 -3.18 -10.96
C ALA A 108 3.76 -3.04 -11.36
N THR A 109 4.50 -2.11 -10.76
CA THR A 109 5.94 -1.95 -10.98
C THR A 109 6.70 -3.22 -10.59
N GLU A 110 6.45 -3.80 -9.42
CA GLU A 110 7.10 -5.02 -8.96
C GLU A 110 6.77 -6.25 -9.83
N ALA A 111 5.53 -6.31 -10.37
CA ALA A 111 5.18 -7.33 -11.35
C ALA A 111 6.02 -7.19 -12.64
N LEU A 112 6.19 -5.97 -13.15
CA LEU A 112 6.97 -5.69 -14.35
C LEU A 112 8.47 -5.90 -14.14
N LEU A 113 9.01 -5.59 -12.95
CA LEU A 113 10.41 -5.86 -12.59
C LEU A 113 10.75 -7.37 -12.54
N ALA A 114 9.74 -8.23 -12.49
CA ALA A 114 9.90 -9.69 -12.63
C ALA A 114 9.81 -10.16 -14.10
N CYS A 115 9.51 -9.27 -15.04
CA CYS A 115 9.36 -9.60 -16.45
C CYS A 115 10.60 -9.18 -17.23
N GLU A 116 10.98 -10.00 -18.22
CA GLU A 116 12.09 -9.71 -19.12
C GLU A 116 11.59 -9.32 -20.52
N GLY A 117 12.39 -8.52 -21.22
CA GLY A 117 12.13 -8.18 -22.61
C GLY A 117 11.53 -6.78 -22.83
N PRO A 118 11.45 -6.36 -24.12
CA PRO A 118 11.18 -4.98 -24.48
C PRO A 118 9.76 -4.49 -24.10
N ALA A 119 8.78 -5.37 -24.13
CA ALA A 119 7.40 -5.01 -23.78
C ALA A 119 7.23 -4.62 -22.30
N ALA A 120 7.92 -5.37 -21.42
CA ALA A 120 7.92 -5.05 -19.97
C ALA A 120 8.73 -3.78 -19.69
N ALA A 121 9.91 -3.61 -20.32
CA ALA A 121 10.73 -2.42 -20.17
C ALA A 121 10.03 -1.14 -20.64
N GLU A 122 9.31 -1.19 -21.77
CA GLU A 122 8.51 -0.07 -22.28
C GLU A 122 7.42 0.36 -21.27
N LEU A 123 6.67 -0.61 -20.73
CA LEU A 123 5.63 -0.34 -19.73
C LEU A 123 6.24 0.17 -18.43
N LEU A 124 7.35 -0.40 -17.98
CA LEU A 124 8.04 0.03 -16.78
C LEU A 124 8.47 1.51 -16.86
N ALA A 125 9.06 1.91 -18.00
CA ALA A 125 9.41 3.30 -18.25
C ALA A 125 8.16 4.22 -18.34
N ALA A 126 7.05 3.72 -18.90
CA ALA A 126 5.78 4.46 -18.94
C ALA A 126 5.21 4.68 -17.54
N LEU A 127 5.20 3.66 -16.67
CA LEU A 127 4.78 3.78 -15.28
C LEU A 127 5.70 4.72 -14.49
N ALA A 128 7.01 4.58 -14.64
CA ALA A 128 8.00 5.43 -13.97
C ALA A 128 7.82 6.92 -14.29
N SER A 129 7.36 7.24 -15.50
CA SER A 129 7.05 8.62 -15.89
C SER A 129 5.86 9.23 -15.14
N GLY A 130 5.03 8.39 -14.48
CA GLY A 130 3.82 8.80 -13.77
C GLY A 130 2.62 9.13 -14.65
N ARG A 131 2.76 9.13 -15.98
CA ARG A 131 1.69 9.43 -16.95
C ARG A 131 0.84 8.23 -17.29
N THR A 132 1.31 7.03 -16.96
CA THR A 132 0.60 5.77 -17.17
C THR A 132 0.36 5.12 -15.81
N VAL A 133 -0.86 4.73 -15.54
CA VAL A 133 -1.26 3.97 -14.35
C VAL A 133 -1.40 2.51 -14.74
N GLY A 134 -0.56 1.65 -14.15
CA GLY A 134 -0.67 0.20 -14.30
C GLY A 134 -1.38 -0.42 -13.11
N VAL A 135 -2.17 -1.47 -13.33
CA VAL A 135 -2.82 -2.21 -12.25
C VAL A 135 -2.67 -3.71 -12.49
N LEU A 136 -2.17 -4.44 -11.48
CA LEU A 136 -2.18 -5.90 -11.50
C LEU A 136 -3.62 -6.39 -11.27
N ALA A 137 -4.18 -7.08 -12.27
CA ALA A 137 -5.57 -7.54 -12.27
C ALA A 137 -5.75 -8.83 -11.43
N VAL A 138 -5.42 -8.72 -10.14
CA VAL A 138 -5.64 -9.74 -9.10
C VAL A 138 -6.47 -9.09 -7.99
N ALA A 139 -7.44 -9.84 -7.46
CA ALA A 139 -8.32 -9.31 -6.42
C ALA A 139 -7.52 -8.84 -5.19
N LEU A 140 -7.90 -7.68 -4.64
CA LEU A 140 -7.15 -7.01 -3.56
C LEU A 140 -6.89 -7.90 -2.33
N ASN A 141 -7.78 -8.84 -2.04
CA ASN A 141 -7.68 -9.70 -0.87
C ASN A 141 -6.78 -10.94 -1.05
N VAL A 142 -6.18 -11.12 -2.23
CA VAL A 142 -5.27 -12.23 -2.51
C VAL A 142 -3.91 -11.95 -1.89
N GLY A 143 -3.45 -12.85 -1.02
CA GLY A 143 -2.14 -12.75 -0.37
C GLY A 143 -0.99 -13.31 -1.22
N PRO A 144 0.27 -13.00 -0.84
CA PRO A 144 1.44 -13.59 -1.49
C PRO A 144 1.40 -15.11 -1.45
N GLY A 145 1.54 -15.76 -2.63
CA GLY A 145 1.49 -17.22 -2.75
C GLY A 145 0.12 -17.87 -2.68
N ALA A 146 -0.95 -17.10 -2.43
CA ALA A 146 -2.32 -17.60 -2.49
C ALA A 146 -2.78 -17.83 -3.94
N ALA A 147 -3.71 -18.76 -4.14
CA ALA A 147 -4.32 -18.98 -5.44
C ALA A 147 -5.10 -17.74 -5.89
N HIS A 148 -4.95 -17.37 -7.15
CA HIS A 148 -5.67 -16.27 -7.77
C HIS A 148 -6.35 -16.73 -9.07
N GLN A 149 -7.34 -15.96 -9.50
CA GLN A 149 -8.01 -16.20 -10.76
C GLN A 149 -7.11 -15.79 -11.92
N SER A 150 -7.08 -16.63 -12.96
CA SER A 150 -6.44 -16.36 -14.25
C SER A 150 -7.48 -16.42 -15.36
N LEU A 151 -7.24 -15.72 -16.46
CA LEU A 151 -8.16 -15.64 -17.57
C LEU A 151 -7.77 -16.59 -18.72
N ARG A 152 -8.77 -17.04 -19.45
CA ARG A 152 -8.57 -17.84 -20.66
C ARG A 152 -7.98 -17.00 -21.77
N LEU A 153 -6.89 -17.51 -22.37
CA LEU A 153 -6.25 -16.92 -23.55
C LEU A 153 -6.63 -17.71 -24.80
N GLU A 154 -7.22 -17.04 -25.78
CA GLU A 154 -7.57 -17.62 -27.09
C GLU A 154 -7.13 -16.69 -28.23
N ASN A 155 -6.31 -17.20 -29.17
CA ASN A 155 -5.85 -16.47 -30.34
C ASN A 155 -5.25 -15.07 -30.04
N GLY A 156 -4.51 -14.94 -28.91
CA GLY A 156 -3.89 -13.68 -28.48
C GLY A 156 -4.84 -12.70 -27.81
N SER A 157 -6.05 -13.14 -27.46
CA SER A 157 -7.05 -12.32 -26.73
C SER A 157 -7.47 -12.98 -25.44
N LEU A 158 -7.72 -12.19 -24.41
CA LEU A 158 -8.20 -12.64 -23.10
C LEU A 158 -9.73 -12.60 -23.03
N HIS A 159 -10.29 -13.60 -22.33
CA HIS A 159 -11.72 -13.78 -22.12
C HIS A 159 -12.02 -14.09 -20.67
N GLY A 160 -13.06 -13.47 -20.13
CA GLY A 160 -13.56 -13.75 -18.79
C GLY A 160 -13.83 -12.48 -17.99
N GLU A 161 -13.94 -12.64 -16.67
CA GLU A 161 -14.25 -11.57 -15.75
C GLU A 161 -13.43 -11.71 -14.48
N LEU A 162 -12.86 -10.60 -13.99
CA LEU A 162 -12.17 -10.48 -12.72
C LEU A 162 -12.90 -9.48 -11.83
N THR A 163 -12.93 -9.73 -10.52
CA THR A 163 -13.63 -8.89 -9.55
C THR A 163 -12.71 -8.50 -8.39
N GLY A 164 -13.06 -7.38 -7.73
CA GLY A 164 -12.28 -6.90 -6.58
C GLY A 164 -10.93 -6.29 -6.97
N ILE A 165 -10.81 -5.80 -8.20
CA ILE A 165 -9.57 -5.18 -8.69
C ILE A 165 -9.49 -3.74 -8.20
N ALA A 166 -8.54 -3.47 -7.30
CA ALA A 166 -8.33 -2.14 -6.75
C ALA A 166 -7.77 -1.18 -7.82
N ASP A 167 -8.28 0.05 -7.81
CA ASP A 167 -7.87 1.16 -8.67
C ASP A 167 -7.98 0.89 -10.18
N ALA A 168 -8.66 -0.19 -10.61
CA ALA A 168 -8.81 -0.50 -12.04
C ALA A 168 -9.50 0.62 -12.81
N ALA A 169 -10.37 1.42 -12.17
CA ALA A 169 -11.02 2.57 -12.79
C ALA A 169 -10.06 3.74 -13.10
N ALA A 170 -8.87 3.74 -12.54
CA ALA A 170 -7.82 4.72 -12.83
C ALA A 170 -6.74 4.15 -13.78
N ALA A 171 -6.82 2.87 -14.13
CA ALA A 171 -5.79 2.20 -14.92
C ALA A 171 -5.82 2.63 -16.38
N ASP A 172 -4.64 2.81 -16.97
CA ASP A 172 -4.41 2.87 -18.43
C ASP A 172 -4.08 1.48 -18.97
N VAL A 173 -3.41 0.64 -18.14
CA VAL A 173 -3.02 -0.72 -18.50
C VAL A 173 -3.25 -1.70 -17.35
N LEU A 174 -3.77 -2.87 -17.67
CA LEU A 174 -3.97 -3.98 -16.76
C LEU A 174 -2.92 -5.08 -17.01
N LEU A 175 -2.29 -5.57 -15.94
CA LEU A 175 -1.39 -6.71 -15.97
C LEU A 175 -2.18 -7.94 -15.55
N VAL A 176 -2.44 -8.85 -16.48
CA VAL A 176 -3.45 -9.91 -16.33
C VAL A 176 -2.80 -11.29 -16.36
N PRO A 177 -2.93 -12.10 -15.30
CA PRO A 177 -2.53 -13.51 -15.33
C PRO A 177 -3.46 -14.33 -16.23
N ALA A 178 -2.89 -15.20 -17.06
CA ALA A 178 -3.65 -16.10 -17.93
C ALA A 178 -3.48 -17.58 -17.57
N GLU A 179 -4.40 -18.44 -18.02
CA GLU A 179 -4.42 -19.88 -17.71
C GLU A 179 -3.25 -20.65 -18.33
N ASP A 180 -2.58 -20.08 -19.34
CA ASP A 180 -1.37 -20.63 -19.94
C ASP A 180 -0.10 -20.41 -19.08
N GLY A 181 -0.24 -19.74 -17.93
CA GLY A 181 0.84 -19.38 -17.02
C GLY A 181 1.52 -18.06 -17.37
N GLY A 182 1.10 -17.36 -18.42
CA GLY A 182 1.67 -16.07 -18.84
C GLY A 182 1.03 -14.87 -18.11
N LEU A 183 1.82 -13.79 -18.01
CA LEU A 183 1.33 -12.46 -17.63
C LEU A 183 1.22 -11.59 -18.87
N TYR A 184 0.10 -10.91 -19.04
CA TYR A 184 -0.22 -10.13 -20.23
C TYR A 184 -0.58 -8.69 -19.90
N ALA A 185 -0.16 -7.76 -20.74
CA ALA A 185 -0.64 -6.38 -20.72
C ALA A 185 -1.88 -6.26 -21.59
N VAL A 186 -2.90 -5.57 -21.08
CA VAL A 186 -4.14 -5.23 -21.77
C VAL A 186 -4.45 -3.76 -21.52
N ASP A 187 -4.70 -3.02 -22.60
CA ASP A 187 -5.09 -1.60 -22.50
C ASP A 187 -6.47 -1.48 -21.84
N ALA A 188 -6.65 -0.53 -20.95
CA ALA A 188 -7.88 -0.39 -20.18
C ALA A 188 -9.09 -0.02 -21.04
N ASP A 189 -8.89 0.61 -22.19
CA ASP A 189 -9.93 0.92 -23.17
C ASP A 189 -10.43 -0.30 -23.97
N ALA A 190 -9.68 -1.41 -23.94
CA ALA A 190 -10.07 -2.67 -24.58
C ALA A 190 -10.97 -3.57 -23.69
N VAL A 191 -11.30 -3.14 -22.48
CA VAL A 191 -12.08 -3.91 -21.50
C VAL A 191 -13.25 -3.08 -20.93
N THR A 192 -14.19 -3.75 -20.29
CA THR A 192 -15.28 -3.08 -19.58
C THR A 192 -14.96 -3.07 -18.07
N ILE A 193 -14.79 -1.87 -17.51
CA ILE A 193 -14.52 -1.65 -16.08
C ILE A 193 -15.77 -1.08 -15.43
N VAL A 194 -16.30 -1.80 -14.42
CA VAL A 194 -17.49 -1.41 -13.68
C VAL A 194 -17.14 -1.27 -12.19
N PRO A 195 -17.28 -0.07 -11.60
CA PRO A 195 -17.06 0.12 -10.18
C PRO A 195 -17.92 -0.82 -9.33
N GLN A 196 -17.34 -1.36 -8.27
CA GLN A 196 -18.03 -2.18 -7.26
C GLN A 196 -18.26 -1.37 -5.99
N VAL A 197 -19.40 -1.62 -5.35
CA VAL A 197 -19.66 -1.05 -4.02
C VAL A 197 -18.67 -1.65 -3.02
N SER A 198 -17.87 -0.81 -2.40
CA SER A 198 -16.89 -1.19 -1.37
C SER A 198 -17.02 -0.29 -0.15
N LEU A 199 -16.49 -0.76 0.98
CA LEU A 199 -16.49 0.01 2.23
C LEU A 199 -15.61 1.25 2.10
N ASP A 200 -14.40 1.08 1.58
CA ASP A 200 -13.45 2.16 1.33
C ASP A 200 -13.61 2.70 -0.09
N GLN A 201 -13.99 3.96 -0.20
CA GLN A 201 -14.13 4.66 -1.48
C GLN A 201 -12.85 5.41 -1.88
N THR A 202 -11.85 5.46 -0.99
CA THR A 202 -10.56 6.12 -1.27
C THR A 202 -9.58 5.18 -2.00
N ARG A 203 -9.88 3.85 -2.05
CA ARG A 203 -9.27 2.83 -2.92
C ARG A 203 -10.40 2.00 -3.54
N PRO A 204 -11.05 2.51 -4.61
CA PRO A 204 -12.21 1.87 -5.19
C PRO A 204 -11.87 0.53 -5.82
N LEU A 205 -12.81 -0.41 -5.71
CA LEU A 205 -12.75 -1.70 -6.37
C LEU A 205 -13.57 -1.69 -7.64
N ALA A 206 -13.16 -2.50 -8.63
CA ALA A 206 -13.92 -2.68 -9.84
C ALA A 206 -14.01 -4.15 -10.25
N ARG A 207 -15.02 -4.43 -11.05
CA ARG A 207 -15.13 -5.62 -11.87
C ARG A 207 -14.64 -5.28 -13.27
N VAL A 208 -13.82 -6.15 -13.86
CA VAL A 208 -13.25 -5.99 -15.20
C VAL A 208 -13.69 -7.17 -16.07
N THR A 209 -14.34 -6.89 -17.19
CA THR A 209 -14.80 -7.89 -18.16
C THR A 209 -13.95 -7.81 -19.42
N PHE A 210 -13.42 -8.94 -19.84
CA PHE A 210 -12.58 -9.14 -21.02
C PHE A 210 -13.39 -9.90 -22.06
N ASP A 211 -13.79 -9.21 -23.13
CA ASP A 211 -14.50 -9.79 -24.26
C ASP A 211 -13.61 -9.72 -25.51
N SER A 212 -12.82 -10.76 -25.72
CA SER A 212 -11.79 -10.80 -26.77
C SER A 212 -10.78 -9.65 -26.67
N ALA A 213 -10.37 -9.29 -25.46
CA ALA A 213 -9.44 -8.19 -25.24
C ALA A 213 -8.04 -8.55 -25.77
N PRO A 214 -7.47 -7.79 -26.72
CA PRO A 214 -6.12 -8.01 -27.22
C PRO A 214 -5.09 -7.97 -26.09
N ALA A 215 -4.18 -8.96 -26.06
CA ALA A 215 -3.25 -9.12 -24.98
C ALA A 215 -1.81 -9.25 -25.48
N ARG A 216 -0.89 -8.50 -24.88
CA ARG A 216 0.54 -8.54 -25.16
C ARG A 216 1.27 -9.25 -24.04
N GLN A 217 1.91 -10.37 -24.35
CA GLN A 217 2.65 -11.14 -23.34
C GLN A 217 3.84 -10.35 -22.77
N LEU A 218 3.98 -10.36 -21.47
CA LEU A 218 5.06 -9.74 -20.70
C LEU A 218 6.07 -10.79 -20.22
N THR A 219 5.58 -11.93 -19.71
CA THR A 219 6.39 -13.07 -19.29
C THR A 219 5.58 -14.36 -19.41
N ALA A 220 6.27 -15.49 -19.49
CA ALA A 220 5.66 -16.82 -19.40
C ALA A 220 5.52 -17.33 -17.95
N ASP A 221 6.00 -16.59 -16.95
CA ASP A 221 5.92 -16.90 -15.51
C ASP A 221 5.09 -15.85 -14.77
N ALA A 222 3.78 -15.88 -14.95
CA ALA A 222 2.85 -15.04 -14.18
C ALA A 222 2.90 -15.37 -12.68
N PRO A 223 2.95 -16.63 -12.21
CA PRO A 223 3.01 -16.92 -10.78
C PRO A 223 4.18 -16.26 -10.06
N GLY A 224 5.38 -16.26 -10.66
CA GLY A 224 6.56 -15.59 -10.11
C GLY A 224 6.38 -14.08 -10.02
N ALA A 225 5.92 -13.44 -11.10
CA ALA A 225 5.67 -12.00 -11.15
C ALA A 225 4.56 -11.56 -10.17
N VAL A 226 3.44 -12.29 -10.11
CA VAL A 226 2.34 -12.01 -9.18
C VAL A 226 2.79 -12.16 -7.73
N ARG A 227 3.50 -13.26 -7.39
CA ARG A 227 4.01 -13.48 -6.03
C ARG A 227 4.93 -12.34 -5.58
N ARG A 228 5.86 -11.92 -6.42
CA ARG A 228 6.77 -10.80 -6.15
C ARG A 228 5.99 -9.51 -5.89
N ALA A 229 5.04 -9.18 -6.76
CA ALA A 229 4.21 -7.99 -6.67
C ALA A 229 3.36 -7.96 -5.38
N LEU A 230 2.66 -9.05 -5.08
CA LEU A 230 1.82 -9.14 -3.88
C LEU A 230 2.63 -9.15 -2.59
N ARG A 231 3.85 -9.73 -2.60
CA ARG A 231 4.79 -9.66 -1.48
C ARG A 231 5.22 -8.23 -1.17
N ALA A 232 5.62 -7.48 -2.18
CA ALA A 232 5.97 -6.07 -2.03
C ALA A 232 4.75 -5.24 -1.60
N GLY A 233 3.59 -5.47 -2.23
CA GLY A 233 2.33 -4.86 -1.86
C GLY A 233 1.97 -5.07 -0.39
N ALA A 234 2.04 -6.32 0.11
CA ALA A 234 1.78 -6.65 1.51
C ALA A 234 2.79 -5.97 2.45
N GLY A 235 4.10 -6.07 2.16
CA GLY A 235 5.14 -5.48 3.00
C GLY A 235 5.00 -3.97 3.14
N LEU A 236 4.76 -3.28 2.03
CA LEU A 236 4.65 -1.82 2.00
C LEU A 236 3.28 -1.30 2.46
N LEU A 237 2.20 -2.10 2.35
CA LEU A 237 0.91 -1.75 2.95
C LEU A 237 1.01 -1.55 4.46
N ALA A 238 1.91 -2.25 5.15
CA ALA A 238 2.15 -2.04 6.58
C ALA A 238 2.59 -0.60 6.91
N SER A 239 3.28 0.09 6.01
CA SER A 239 3.65 1.50 6.16
C SER A 239 2.45 2.43 5.98
N GLU A 240 1.55 2.14 5.05
CA GLU A 240 0.28 2.87 4.94
C GLU A 240 -0.58 2.70 6.19
N GLN A 241 -0.71 1.47 6.69
CA GLN A 241 -1.42 1.14 7.93
C GLN A 241 -0.80 1.84 9.15
N LEU A 242 0.54 1.97 9.20
CA LEU A 242 1.23 2.79 10.19
C LEU A 242 0.80 4.26 10.11
N GLY A 243 0.76 4.82 8.91
CA GLY A 243 0.33 6.20 8.67
C GLY A 243 -1.10 6.46 9.15
N LEU A 244 -2.04 5.53 8.86
CA LEU A 244 -3.42 5.56 9.35
C LEU A 244 -3.50 5.56 10.88
N ALA A 245 -2.76 4.66 11.53
CA ALA A 245 -2.76 4.50 12.99
C ALA A 245 -2.14 5.71 13.70
N ASP A 246 -1.02 6.21 13.19
CA ASP A 246 -0.31 7.37 13.74
C ASP A 246 -1.14 8.66 13.61
N HIS A 247 -1.82 8.86 12.47
CA HIS A 247 -2.76 9.98 12.29
C HIS A 247 -3.93 9.86 13.28
N SER A 248 -4.57 8.70 13.34
CA SER A 248 -5.71 8.45 14.25
C SER A 248 -5.36 8.76 15.70
N LEU A 249 -4.19 8.33 16.15
CA LEU A 249 -3.68 8.63 17.49
C LEU A 249 -3.42 10.14 17.68
N THR A 250 -2.68 10.75 16.75
CA THR A 250 -2.24 12.15 16.86
C THR A 250 -3.42 13.11 16.91
N GLU A 251 -4.39 12.94 16.01
CA GLU A 251 -5.59 13.79 15.95
C GLU A 251 -6.49 13.58 17.16
N THR A 252 -6.62 12.35 17.64
CA THR A 252 -7.39 12.06 18.86
C THR A 252 -6.75 12.72 20.08
N VAL A 253 -5.43 12.66 20.22
CA VAL A 253 -4.69 13.33 21.30
C VAL A 253 -4.91 14.85 21.22
N ARG A 254 -4.82 15.45 20.02
CA ARG A 254 -5.08 16.88 19.80
C ARG A 254 -6.50 17.24 20.23
N TYR A 255 -7.50 16.53 19.72
CA TYR A 255 -8.91 16.76 20.06
C TYR A 255 -9.17 16.69 21.57
N LEU A 256 -8.67 15.66 22.26
CA LEU A 256 -8.90 15.47 23.69
C LEU A 256 -8.18 16.51 24.58
N LYS A 257 -7.11 17.13 24.10
CA LYS A 257 -6.46 18.26 24.77
C LYS A 257 -7.28 19.57 24.67
N GLU A 258 -8.01 19.75 23.59
CA GLU A 258 -8.82 20.94 23.30
C GLU A 258 -10.25 20.83 23.85
N ARG A 259 -10.89 19.65 23.72
CA ARG A 259 -12.26 19.40 24.13
C ARG A 259 -12.41 19.45 25.63
N LYS A 260 -13.33 20.29 26.13
CA LYS A 260 -13.62 20.43 27.55
C LYS A 260 -14.97 19.83 27.94
N GLN A 261 -14.96 19.06 29.01
CA GLN A 261 -16.13 18.56 29.72
C GLN A 261 -15.84 18.56 31.23
N PHE A 262 -16.85 18.70 32.06
CA PHE A 262 -16.68 18.78 33.53
C PHE A 262 -15.64 19.82 33.96
N ASN A 263 -15.65 20.98 33.28
CA ASN A 263 -14.79 22.13 33.51
C ASN A 263 -13.26 21.86 33.34
N ARG A 264 -12.87 20.84 32.57
CA ARG A 264 -11.48 20.53 32.26
C ARG A 264 -11.32 19.87 30.87
N PRO A 265 -10.10 19.84 30.28
CA PRO A 265 -9.85 19.06 29.08
C PRO A 265 -10.17 17.57 29.31
N VAL A 266 -10.87 16.96 28.34
CA VAL A 266 -11.29 15.54 28.40
C VAL A 266 -10.07 14.61 28.48
N GLY A 267 -8.98 14.94 27.82
CA GLY A 267 -7.71 14.21 27.89
C GLY A 267 -7.04 14.21 29.28
N GLY A 268 -7.57 14.99 30.24
CA GLY A 268 -7.15 14.96 31.65
C GLY A 268 -7.62 13.72 32.43
N PHE A 269 -8.61 12.96 31.90
CA PHE A 269 -9.12 11.75 32.54
C PHE A 269 -8.16 10.58 32.36
N GLN A 270 -7.82 9.89 33.44
CA GLN A 270 -6.82 8.84 33.47
C GLN A 270 -7.17 7.66 32.54
N ALA A 271 -8.44 7.25 32.53
CA ALA A 271 -8.90 6.15 31.68
C ALA A 271 -8.63 6.42 30.18
N LEU A 272 -8.80 7.66 29.71
CA LEU A 272 -8.54 8.03 28.32
C LEU A 272 -7.03 8.07 28.02
N LYS A 273 -6.23 8.54 28.99
CA LYS A 273 -4.76 8.50 28.84
C LYS A 273 -4.23 7.07 28.70
N HIS A 274 -4.79 6.12 29.47
CA HIS A 274 -4.37 4.72 29.41
C HIS A 274 -4.73 4.09 28.06
N ARG A 275 -5.92 4.37 27.51
CA ARG A 275 -6.30 3.91 26.17
C ARG A 275 -5.34 4.45 25.11
N LEU A 276 -5.08 5.76 25.11
CA LEU A 276 -4.16 6.37 24.16
C LEU A 276 -2.70 5.88 24.33
N ALA A 277 -2.26 5.58 25.55
CA ALA A 277 -0.95 5.01 25.81
C ALA A 277 -0.84 3.59 25.22
N GLN A 278 -1.91 2.80 25.28
CA GLN A 278 -1.96 1.48 24.65
C GLN A 278 -1.87 1.60 23.11
N VAL A 279 -2.67 2.48 22.50
CA VAL A 279 -2.59 2.73 21.05
C VAL A 279 -1.19 3.24 20.65
N TRP A 280 -0.60 4.12 21.45
CA TRP A 280 0.76 4.61 21.19
C TRP A 280 1.79 3.48 21.18
N LEU A 281 1.73 2.56 22.14
CA LEU A 281 2.61 1.40 22.19
C LEU A 281 2.47 0.51 20.95
N GLU A 282 1.22 0.28 20.53
CA GLU A 282 0.91 -0.48 19.32
C GLU A 282 1.45 0.20 18.05
N VAL A 283 1.31 1.53 17.93
CA VAL A 283 1.86 2.32 16.82
C VAL A 283 3.39 2.25 16.78
N VAL A 284 4.06 2.32 17.93
CA VAL A 284 5.53 2.18 18.01
C VAL A 284 6.00 0.82 17.51
N ASN A 285 5.32 -0.26 17.92
CA ASN A 285 5.64 -1.61 17.47
C ASN A 285 5.33 -1.78 15.96
N THR A 286 4.22 -1.22 15.48
CA THR A 286 3.87 -1.22 14.05
C THR A 286 4.95 -0.54 13.22
N ARG A 287 5.47 0.59 13.71
CA ARG A 287 6.57 1.33 13.05
C ARG A 287 7.81 0.46 12.89
N ALA A 288 8.20 -0.26 13.93
CA ALA A 288 9.34 -1.17 13.86
C ALA A 288 9.10 -2.30 12.85
N ALA A 289 7.92 -2.94 12.88
CA ALA A 289 7.59 -4.03 11.96
C ALA A 289 7.49 -3.58 10.50
N ALA A 290 6.84 -2.44 10.21
CA ALA A 290 6.72 -1.89 8.86
C ALA A 290 8.07 -1.49 8.27
N ARG A 291 8.93 -0.82 9.04
CA ARG A 291 10.27 -0.45 8.59
C ARG A 291 11.17 -1.66 8.37
N ASN A 292 11.07 -2.68 9.23
CA ASN A 292 11.79 -3.93 9.02
C ASN A 292 11.35 -4.64 7.73
N ALA A 293 10.06 -4.65 7.41
CA ALA A 293 9.57 -5.24 6.17
C ALA A 293 10.08 -4.46 4.94
N ALA A 294 10.06 -3.13 4.98
CA ALA A 294 10.58 -2.29 3.92
C ALA A 294 12.10 -2.50 3.71
N ASP A 295 12.88 -2.54 4.79
CA ASP A 295 14.32 -2.80 4.74
C ASP A 295 14.63 -4.20 4.21
N ALA A 296 13.90 -5.22 4.66
CA ALA A 296 14.06 -6.60 4.19
C ALA A 296 13.72 -6.77 2.70
N LEU A 297 12.74 -6.01 2.18
CA LEU A 297 12.45 -5.95 0.76
C LEU A 297 13.55 -5.22 -0.01
N ALA A 298 14.02 -4.07 0.50
CA ALA A 298 15.07 -3.26 -0.11
C ALA A 298 16.40 -4.00 -0.25
N THR A 299 16.75 -4.79 0.76
CA THR A 299 18.00 -5.55 0.80
C THR A 299 17.89 -6.96 0.19
N ALA A 300 16.72 -7.33 -0.32
CA ALA A 300 16.43 -8.69 -0.78
C ALA A 300 16.79 -9.75 0.29
N SER A 301 16.51 -9.45 1.57
CA SER A 301 16.84 -10.30 2.71
C SER A 301 16.26 -11.70 2.56
N ALA A 302 17.02 -12.72 2.99
CA ALA A 302 16.53 -14.10 3.06
C ALA A 302 15.29 -14.23 3.98
N ASP A 303 15.19 -13.38 5.01
CA ASP A 303 14.07 -13.33 5.95
C ASP A 303 12.95 -12.40 5.49
N GLY A 304 12.96 -11.93 4.25
CA GLY A 304 11.99 -10.96 3.72
C GLY A 304 10.54 -11.45 3.79
N ASP A 305 10.27 -12.73 3.54
CA ASP A 305 8.93 -13.30 3.65
C ASP A 305 8.45 -13.31 5.12
N VAL A 306 9.36 -13.61 6.06
CA VAL A 306 9.10 -13.54 7.50
C VAL A 306 8.80 -12.11 7.93
N ALA A 307 9.61 -11.13 7.50
CA ALA A 307 9.43 -9.72 7.83
C ALA A 307 8.08 -9.18 7.32
N VAL A 308 7.70 -9.52 6.08
CA VAL A 308 6.41 -9.14 5.49
C VAL A 308 5.24 -9.77 6.26
N ALA A 309 5.32 -11.07 6.57
CA ALA A 309 4.27 -11.76 7.31
C ALA A 309 4.10 -11.18 8.73
N VAL A 310 5.19 -10.91 9.45
CA VAL A 310 5.16 -10.25 10.77
C VAL A 310 4.53 -8.86 10.67
N ALA A 311 4.93 -8.05 9.68
CA ALA A 311 4.42 -6.69 9.51
C ALA A 311 2.90 -6.69 9.30
N GLN A 312 2.37 -7.51 8.38
CA GLN A 312 0.93 -7.58 8.12
C GLN A 312 0.14 -8.21 9.27
N ALA A 313 0.68 -9.25 9.89
CA ALA A 313 0.03 -9.88 11.05
C ALA A 313 -0.16 -8.91 12.22
N TYR A 314 0.71 -7.90 12.33
CA TYR A 314 0.69 -6.91 13.40
C TYR A 314 0.05 -5.58 12.99
N ALA A 315 0.44 -4.99 11.86
CA ALA A 315 -0.01 -3.64 11.44
C ALA A 315 -1.51 -3.59 11.13
N ALA A 316 -2.05 -4.61 10.45
CA ALA A 316 -3.44 -4.63 10.03
C ALA A 316 -4.44 -4.52 11.20
N PRO A 317 -4.38 -5.32 12.28
CA PRO A 317 -5.26 -5.15 13.43
C PRO A 317 -5.00 -3.85 14.20
N VAL A 318 -3.75 -3.36 14.26
CA VAL A 318 -3.43 -2.10 14.95
C VAL A 318 -4.03 -0.89 14.23
N ALA A 319 -3.96 -0.81 12.92
CA ALA A 319 -4.58 0.27 12.15
C ALA A 319 -6.10 0.33 12.40
N VAL A 320 -6.75 -0.83 12.40
CA VAL A 320 -8.18 -0.93 12.73
C VAL A 320 -8.46 -0.47 14.15
N HIS A 321 -7.72 -0.97 15.15
CA HIS A 321 -7.92 -0.61 16.55
C HIS A 321 -7.69 0.89 16.78
N ALA A 322 -6.63 1.47 16.21
CA ALA A 322 -6.36 2.91 16.33
C ALA A 322 -7.48 3.77 15.74
N ALA A 323 -8.03 3.39 14.59
CA ALA A 323 -9.15 4.09 13.96
C ALA A 323 -10.47 3.94 14.75
N GLU A 324 -10.74 2.76 15.31
CA GLU A 324 -11.89 2.51 16.19
C GLU A 324 -11.79 3.33 17.49
N GLU A 325 -10.60 3.37 18.11
CA GLU A 325 -10.33 4.20 19.28
C GLU A 325 -10.49 5.69 18.98
N ALA A 326 -10.00 6.15 17.83
CA ALA A 326 -10.16 7.53 17.39
C ALA A 326 -11.65 7.88 17.25
N LEU A 327 -12.42 7.06 16.55
CA LEU A 327 -13.87 7.26 16.39
C LEU A 327 -14.60 7.30 17.74
N GLN A 328 -14.30 6.35 18.63
CA GLN A 328 -14.89 6.27 19.95
C GLN A 328 -14.55 7.50 20.84
N LEU A 329 -13.30 7.94 20.81
CA LEU A 329 -12.80 9.02 21.67
C LEU A 329 -13.18 10.41 21.17
N HIS A 330 -13.57 10.57 19.91
CA HIS A 330 -14.22 11.78 19.41
C HIS A 330 -15.70 11.88 19.85
N GLY A 331 -16.30 10.78 20.32
CA GLY A 331 -17.69 10.74 20.76
C GLY A 331 -18.67 11.03 19.61
N GLY A 332 -19.73 11.78 19.88
CA GLY A 332 -20.79 12.04 18.89
C GLY A 332 -20.30 12.62 17.56
N ILE A 333 -19.29 13.49 17.58
CA ILE A 333 -18.75 14.10 16.34
C ILE A 333 -18.04 13.06 15.47
N GLY A 334 -17.35 12.09 16.07
CA GLY A 334 -16.66 11.03 15.33
C GLY A 334 -17.63 10.14 14.53
N MET A 335 -18.91 10.12 14.89
CA MET A 335 -19.94 9.33 14.20
C MET A 335 -20.65 10.09 13.07
N THR A 336 -20.28 11.35 12.82
CA THR A 336 -20.90 12.17 11.76
C THR A 336 -20.15 12.01 10.44
N TRP A 337 -20.86 12.25 9.33
CA TRP A 337 -20.24 12.18 7.99
C TRP A 337 -19.30 13.33 7.70
N GLU A 338 -19.45 14.45 8.39
CA GLU A 338 -18.59 15.63 8.24
C GLU A 338 -17.22 15.44 8.89
N HIS A 339 -17.12 14.51 9.85
CA HIS A 339 -15.86 14.25 10.55
C HIS A 339 -15.06 13.15 9.83
N PRO A 340 -13.76 13.36 9.55
CA PRO A 340 -12.97 12.45 8.72
C PRO A 340 -12.66 11.07 9.34
N ALA A 341 -12.96 10.84 10.62
CA ALA A 341 -12.66 9.57 11.30
C ALA A 341 -13.17 8.33 10.56
N HIS A 342 -14.32 8.44 9.87
CA HIS A 342 -14.86 7.32 9.08
C HIS A 342 -14.00 6.95 7.87
N LEU A 343 -13.25 7.89 7.27
CA LEU A 343 -12.35 7.59 6.16
C LEU A 343 -11.24 6.66 6.64
N TYR A 344 -10.60 7.00 7.77
CA TYR A 344 -9.52 6.20 8.37
C TYR A 344 -10.01 4.81 8.78
N LEU A 345 -11.19 4.71 9.39
CA LEU A 345 -11.76 3.42 9.76
C LEU A 345 -12.08 2.55 8.55
N LYS A 346 -12.68 3.12 7.50
CA LYS A 346 -13.02 2.40 6.27
C LYS A 346 -11.77 1.91 5.55
N ARG A 347 -10.73 2.76 5.41
CA ARG A 347 -9.44 2.40 4.82
C ARG A 347 -8.76 1.31 5.65
N ALA A 348 -8.65 1.46 6.97
CA ALA A 348 -8.06 0.46 7.85
C ALA A 348 -8.77 -0.91 7.77
N LYS A 349 -10.11 -0.91 7.70
CA LYS A 349 -10.89 -2.15 7.51
C LYS A 349 -10.65 -2.79 6.13
N ALA A 350 -10.58 -2.02 5.06
CA ALA A 350 -10.25 -2.52 3.73
C ALA A 350 -8.81 -3.07 3.68
N ASP A 351 -7.85 -2.34 4.25
CA ASP A 351 -6.45 -2.74 4.30
C ASP A 351 -6.24 -4.00 5.17
N SER A 352 -7.11 -4.25 6.16
CA SER A 352 -6.99 -5.44 7.02
C SER A 352 -7.27 -6.77 6.31
N ILE A 353 -7.81 -6.72 5.10
CA ILE A 353 -8.03 -7.88 4.22
C ILE A 353 -7.20 -7.80 2.94
N ALA A 354 -6.60 -6.66 2.62
CA ALA A 354 -5.80 -6.48 1.43
C ALA A 354 -4.51 -7.31 1.50
N TYR A 355 -4.15 -7.95 0.39
CA TYR A 355 -2.97 -8.82 0.26
C TYR A 355 -2.88 -9.91 1.33
N GLY A 356 -4.03 -10.40 1.80
CA GLY A 356 -4.14 -11.43 2.84
C GLY A 356 -4.49 -10.86 4.21
N THR A 357 -5.30 -11.60 4.97
CA THR A 357 -5.68 -11.23 6.34
C THR A 357 -4.52 -11.43 7.32
N ALA A 358 -4.58 -10.79 8.49
CA ALA A 358 -3.63 -11.04 9.58
C ALA A 358 -3.58 -12.53 10.01
N GLY A 359 -4.71 -13.26 9.88
CA GLY A 359 -4.78 -14.71 10.11
C GLY A 359 -3.93 -15.47 9.09
N ALA A 360 -4.13 -15.20 7.80
CA ALA A 360 -3.37 -15.84 6.72
C ALA A 360 -1.86 -15.55 6.84
N HIS A 361 -1.47 -14.34 7.21
CA HIS A 361 -0.05 -14.01 7.44
C HIS A 361 0.54 -14.70 8.66
N ARG A 362 -0.24 -14.96 9.73
CA ARG A 362 0.22 -15.78 10.87
C ARG A 362 0.38 -17.26 10.50
N GLU A 363 -0.50 -17.81 9.68
CA GLU A 363 -0.38 -19.16 9.15
C GLU A 363 0.88 -19.29 8.28
N ALA A 364 1.08 -18.36 7.34
CA ALA A 364 2.30 -18.32 6.53
C ALA A 364 3.57 -18.17 7.39
N LEU A 365 3.53 -17.31 8.42
CA LEU A 365 4.64 -17.14 9.35
C LEU A 365 4.96 -18.44 10.09
N ALA A 366 3.94 -19.17 10.56
CA ALA A 366 4.14 -20.46 11.26
C ALA A 366 4.86 -21.47 10.36
N GLU A 367 4.52 -21.54 9.08
CA GLU A 367 5.21 -22.38 8.10
C GLU A 367 6.65 -21.92 7.85
N LEU A 368 6.87 -20.61 7.67
CA LEU A 368 8.19 -20.04 7.38
C LEU A 368 9.20 -20.25 8.51
N VAL A 369 8.75 -20.31 9.77
CA VAL A 369 9.62 -20.54 10.94
C VAL A 369 9.55 -21.96 11.50
N ASP A 370 8.94 -22.90 10.72
CA ASP A 370 8.77 -24.32 11.10
C ASP A 370 8.15 -24.49 12.50
N LEU A 371 7.12 -23.68 12.81
CA LEU A 371 6.43 -23.76 14.08
C LEU A 371 5.59 -25.04 14.14
N GLN A 372 5.95 -25.94 15.04
CA GLN A 372 5.20 -27.19 15.20
C GLN A 372 3.83 -26.92 15.84
N ALA A 373 2.82 -27.60 15.34
CA ALA A 373 1.51 -27.59 15.97
C ALA A 373 1.59 -28.18 17.39
N PRO A 374 0.85 -27.62 18.36
CA PRO A 374 0.87 -28.07 19.75
C PRO A 374 0.31 -29.50 19.92
#